data_a391a329c92884e6d9c517d304b7a0a1
#
_entry.id   a391a329c92884e6d9c517d304b7a0a1
#
_cell.length_a   1.000
_cell.length_b   1.000
_cell.length_c   1.000
_cell.angle_alpha   90.00
_cell.angle_beta   90.00
_cell.angle_gamma   90.00
#
_symmetry.space_group_name_H-M   'P 1'
#
loop_
_entity.id
_entity.type
_entity.pdbx_description
1 polymer ?
#
loop_
_entity_poly.entity_id
_entity_poly.type
_entity_poly.pdbx_seq_one_letter_code
_entity_poly.pdbx_strand_id
1 'polypeptide(L)'
;MSSDLDFNQFRKGTDLLKRGFARMQKGGVIMDVVTPEQAAVAEDAGAVSVMALERVPADIRKAGGVARTSHPSMISGIIDCTSIPVMAKSRIGHDGEAQVLQSLGVDMIDESEVLTPADPFFHIDKNSYDIPFVCGATELGEAVRRIYEGAAMIRTKGEAGTGNVVAAVTHARIISQEISQLEHLDEQQIGEAADHIIDRYRVLSKTSSLPGTHEVTPFGKIDEKMREDFVDILNQVK
;
A
#
# COMPACT_ATOMS: atom_id res chain seq x y z
N MET A 1 29.26 16.97 -17.28
CA MET A 1 28.90 15.56 -17.23
C MET A 1 27.40 15.47 -17.51
N SER A 2 27.04 15.15 -18.76
CA SER A 2 25.64 14.88 -19.14
C SER A 2 25.30 13.52 -18.54
N SER A 3 24.44 13.48 -17.51
CA SER A 3 23.83 12.24 -17.10
C SER A 3 22.81 11.88 -18.18
N ASP A 4 23.14 10.94 -19.03
CA ASP A 4 22.18 10.34 -19.94
C ASP A 4 21.05 9.71 -19.10
N LEU A 5 19.95 10.43 -18.99
CA LEU A 5 18.73 9.90 -18.42
C LEU A 5 18.26 8.75 -19.34
N ASP A 6 18.43 7.51 -18.88
CA ASP A 6 17.91 6.34 -19.59
C ASP A 6 16.38 6.33 -19.52
N PHE A 7 15.74 6.91 -20.53
CA PHE A 7 14.29 6.97 -20.66
C PHE A 7 13.61 5.58 -20.68
N ASN A 8 14.35 4.50 -20.93
CA ASN A 8 13.81 3.14 -20.84
C ASN A 8 13.57 2.71 -19.38
N GLN A 9 14.31 3.26 -18.42
CA GLN A 9 14.06 3.02 -17.01
C GLN A 9 12.73 3.67 -16.54
N PHE A 10 12.34 4.80 -17.14
CA PHE A 10 11.06 5.46 -16.84
C PHE A 10 9.84 4.70 -17.38
N ARG A 11 10.01 3.85 -18.39
CA ARG A 11 8.93 3.03 -18.97
C ARG A 11 8.66 1.73 -18.19
N LYS A 12 9.48 1.37 -17.22
CA LYS A 12 9.42 0.09 -16.50
C LYS A 12 8.97 0.20 -15.05
N GLY A 13 8.21 1.25 -14.68
CA GLY A 13 7.65 1.38 -13.33
C GLY A 13 8.71 1.32 -12.23
N THR A 14 9.86 2.01 -12.42
CA THR A 14 10.95 2.05 -11.43
C THR A 14 10.45 2.57 -10.08
N ASP A 15 11.12 2.21 -9.00
CA ASP A 15 10.82 2.72 -7.65
C ASP A 15 10.77 4.25 -7.62
N LEU A 16 11.63 4.92 -8.38
CA LEU A 16 11.64 6.37 -8.50
C LEU A 16 10.32 6.91 -9.08
N LEU A 17 9.79 6.26 -10.13
CA LEU A 17 8.53 6.63 -10.75
C LEU A 17 7.36 6.37 -9.80
N LYS A 18 7.32 5.19 -9.18
CA LYS A 18 6.29 4.80 -8.20
C LYS A 18 6.25 5.77 -7.01
N ARG A 19 7.40 6.10 -6.43
CA ARG A 19 7.52 7.07 -5.33
C ARG A 19 7.20 8.50 -5.77
N GLY A 20 7.58 8.89 -6.99
CA GLY A 20 7.25 10.19 -7.59
C GLY A 20 5.74 10.37 -7.71
N PHE A 21 5.04 9.35 -8.18
CA PHE A 21 3.58 9.36 -8.29
C PHE A 21 2.92 9.51 -6.91
N ALA A 22 3.37 8.76 -5.91
CA ALA A 22 2.89 8.88 -4.53
C ALA A 22 3.11 10.30 -3.97
N ARG A 23 4.25 10.94 -4.27
CA ARG A 23 4.55 12.33 -3.85
C ARG A 23 3.60 13.36 -4.45
N MET A 24 3.08 13.13 -5.65
CA MET A 24 2.10 14.02 -6.29
C MET A 24 0.79 14.09 -5.50
N GLN A 25 0.49 13.10 -4.68
CA GLN A 25 -0.71 13.07 -3.83
C GLN A 25 -0.56 13.91 -2.56
N LYS A 26 0.67 14.34 -2.21
CA LYS A 26 0.96 15.02 -0.94
C LYS A 26 0.21 16.34 -0.81
N GLY A 27 -0.53 16.49 0.28
CA GLY A 27 -1.30 17.70 0.59
C GLY A 27 -2.64 17.80 -0.14
N GLY A 28 -2.96 16.84 -1.00
CA GLY A 28 -4.24 16.77 -1.70
C GLY A 28 -5.24 15.82 -1.04
N VAL A 29 -6.42 15.74 -1.60
CA VAL A 29 -7.49 14.83 -1.19
C VAL A 29 -7.64 13.73 -2.24
N ILE A 30 -7.64 12.48 -1.80
CA ILE A 30 -8.03 11.31 -2.60
C ILE A 30 -9.48 11.00 -2.25
N MET A 31 -10.40 11.11 -3.21
CA MET A 31 -11.82 10.96 -2.95
C MET A 31 -12.33 9.58 -3.35
N ASP A 32 -12.97 8.88 -2.41
CA ASP A 32 -13.70 7.64 -2.70
C ASP A 32 -14.92 7.93 -3.57
N VAL A 33 -15.05 7.26 -4.71
CA VAL A 33 -16.13 7.44 -5.67
C VAL A 33 -16.68 6.08 -6.12
N VAL A 34 -17.99 6.02 -6.37
CA VAL A 34 -18.67 4.78 -6.76
C VAL A 34 -19.35 4.89 -8.14
N THR A 35 -19.31 6.07 -8.76
CA THR A 35 -19.80 6.29 -10.13
C THR A 35 -18.95 7.29 -10.90
N PRO A 36 -18.99 7.28 -12.25
CA PRO A 36 -18.33 8.28 -13.07
C PRO A 36 -18.71 9.72 -12.73
N GLU A 37 -20.00 9.98 -12.46
CA GLU A 37 -20.49 11.31 -12.10
C GLU A 37 -19.88 11.82 -10.80
N GLN A 38 -19.71 10.94 -9.80
CA GLN A 38 -19.03 11.30 -8.56
C GLN A 38 -17.53 11.61 -8.79
N ALA A 39 -16.89 10.89 -9.72
CA ALA A 39 -15.50 11.18 -10.07
C ALA A 39 -15.35 12.56 -10.69
N ALA A 40 -16.22 12.95 -11.62
CA ALA A 40 -16.25 14.28 -12.21
C ALA A 40 -16.48 15.38 -11.15
N VAL A 41 -17.42 15.17 -10.22
CA VAL A 41 -17.66 16.11 -9.10
C VAL A 41 -16.45 16.22 -8.19
N ALA A 42 -15.76 15.11 -7.90
CA ALA A 42 -14.56 15.11 -7.08
C ALA A 42 -13.41 15.88 -7.74
N GLU A 43 -13.21 15.69 -9.05
CA GLU A 43 -12.23 16.43 -9.85
C GLU A 43 -12.53 17.93 -9.86
N ASP A 44 -13.77 18.33 -10.15
CA ASP A 44 -14.22 19.72 -10.13
C ASP A 44 -14.04 20.38 -8.75
N ALA A 45 -14.17 19.60 -7.67
CA ALA A 45 -13.94 20.07 -6.32
C ALA A 45 -12.45 20.16 -5.93
N GLY A 46 -11.53 19.76 -6.81
CA GLY A 46 -10.08 19.85 -6.60
C GLY A 46 -9.45 18.63 -5.93
N ALA A 47 -10.07 17.46 -6.01
CA ALA A 47 -9.40 16.22 -5.62
C ALA A 47 -8.16 16.00 -6.50
N VAL A 48 -7.09 15.45 -5.92
CA VAL A 48 -5.85 15.16 -6.66
C VAL A 48 -5.87 13.75 -7.27
N SER A 49 -6.77 12.89 -6.80
CA SER A 49 -7.03 11.54 -7.30
C SER A 49 -8.40 11.08 -6.84
N VAL A 50 -8.93 10.06 -7.49
CA VAL A 50 -10.11 9.32 -7.05
C VAL A 50 -9.78 7.86 -6.76
N MET A 51 -10.50 7.27 -5.81
CA MET A 51 -10.48 5.85 -5.49
C MET A 51 -11.76 5.21 -5.97
N ALA A 52 -11.68 4.40 -7.02
CA ALA A 52 -12.83 3.70 -7.60
C ALA A 52 -13.26 2.53 -6.70
N LEU A 53 -14.47 2.60 -6.18
CA LEU A 53 -15.08 1.62 -5.27
C LEU A 53 -16.46 1.19 -5.77
N GLU A 54 -16.82 -0.08 -5.61
CA GLU A 54 -18.18 -0.53 -5.81
C GLU A 54 -19.10 -0.04 -4.69
N ARG A 55 -18.58 0.05 -3.47
CA ARG A 55 -19.24 0.56 -2.26
C ARG A 55 -18.19 1.21 -1.36
N VAL A 56 -18.58 2.30 -0.71
CA VAL A 56 -17.71 2.93 0.29
C VAL A 56 -17.55 2.03 1.53
N PRO A 57 -16.42 2.12 2.25
CA PRO A 57 -16.13 1.24 3.39
C PRO A 57 -17.24 1.15 4.44
N ALA A 58 -17.94 2.25 4.71
CA ALA A 58 -19.07 2.26 5.64
C ALA A 58 -20.21 1.35 5.20
N ASP A 59 -20.52 1.30 3.91
CA ASP A 59 -21.58 0.46 3.35
C ASP A 59 -21.16 -1.01 3.26
N ILE A 60 -19.88 -1.29 3.01
CA ILE A 60 -19.33 -2.66 3.08
C ILE A 60 -19.55 -3.23 4.48
N ARG A 61 -19.25 -2.45 5.53
CA ARG A 61 -19.47 -2.88 6.92
C ARG A 61 -20.94 -3.13 7.24
N LYS A 62 -21.84 -2.26 6.80
CA LYS A 62 -23.28 -2.42 6.98
C LYS A 62 -23.83 -3.66 6.30
N ALA A 63 -23.26 -4.03 5.15
CA ALA A 63 -23.71 -5.17 4.34
C ALA A 63 -23.14 -6.53 4.79
N GLY A 64 -22.46 -6.61 5.94
CA GLY A 64 -21.97 -7.88 6.50
C GLY A 64 -20.56 -8.29 6.04
N GLY A 65 -19.83 -7.39 5.38
CA GLY A 65 -18.38 -7.47 5.32
C GLY A 65 -17.75 -8.29 4.20
N VAL A 66 -18.51 -8.88 3.26
CA VAL A 66 -17.90 -9.53 2.09
C VAL A 66 -17.79 -8.51 0.95
N ALA A 67 -16.57 -8.18 0.58
CA ALA A 67 -16.26 -7.28 -0.53
C ALA A 67 -15.05 -7.78 -1.32
N ARG A 68 -15.02 -7.50 -2.61
CA ARG A 68 -13.93 -7.81 -3.54
C ARG A 68 -13.66 -6.58 -4.42
N THR A 69 -12.70 -6.67 -5.33
CA THR A 69 -12.42 -5.61 -6.28
C THR A 69 -13.67 -5.21 -7.05
N SER A 70 -13.74 -3.94 -7.42
CA SER A 70 -14.85 -3.37 -8.19
C SER A 70 -14.93 -3.97 -9.59
N HIS A 71 -16.13 -3.97 -10.17
CA HIS A 71 -16.32 -4.50 -11.52
C HIS A 71 -15.49 -3.69 -12.55
N PRO A 72 -14.77 -4.34 -13.49
CA PRO A 72 -13.94 -3.67 -14.48
C PRO A 72 -14.63 -2.55 -15.26
N SER A 73 -15.89 -2.76 -15.67
CA SER A 73 -16.62 -1.73 -16.45
C SER A 73 -16.88 -0.44 -15.64
N MET A 74 -17.07 -0.54 -14.33
CA MET A 74 -17.24 0.63 -13.48
C MET A 74 -15.91 1.40 -13.36
N ILE A 75 -14.80 0.69 -13.17
CA ILE A 75 -13.46 1.29 -13.12
C ILE A 75 -13.14 1.98 -14.44
N SER A 76 -13.37 1.31 -15.58
CA SER A 76 -13.16 1.92 -16.90
C SER A 76 -14.02 3.16 -17.11
N GLY A 77 -15.29 3.13 -16.69
CA GLY A 77 -16.16 4.30 -16.79
C GLY A 77 -15.66 5.50 -15.96
N ILE A 78 -15.03 5.25 -14.80
CA ILE A 78 -14.40 6.30 -14.00
C ILE A 78 -13.13 6.82 -14.68
N ILE A 79 -12.28 5.94 -15.22
CA ILE A 79 -11.09 6.33 -15.97
C ILE A 79 -11.44 7.22 -17.16
N ASP A 80 -12.49 6.86 -17.90
CA ASP A 80 -12.91 7.57 -19.10
C ASP A 80 -13.49 8.97 -18.82
N CYS A 81 -13.97 9.24 -17.59
CA CYS A 81 -14.67 10.48 -17.26
C CYS A 81 -13.82 11.50 -16.47
N THR A 82 -12.61 11.17 -16.06
CA THR A 82 -11.74 12.05 -15.25
C THR A 82 -10.34 12.15 -15.84
N SER A 83 -9.69 13.29 -15.62
CA SER A 83 -8.28 13.53 -16.03
C SER A 83 -7.30 13.36 -14.86
N ILE A 84 -7.79 13.27 -13.62
CA ILE A 84 -6.95 13.02 -12.45
C ILE A 84 -6.73 11.52 -12.25
N PRO A 85 -5.64 11.12 -11.56
CA PRO A 85 -5.32 9.71 -11.35
C PRO A 85 -6.46 8.89 -10.71
N VAL A 86 -6.65 7.68 -11.22
CA VAL A 86 -7.65 6.72 -10.72
C VAL A 86 -6.95 5.59 -9.99
N MET A 87 -7.33 5.39 -8.74
CA MET A 87 -6.92 4.26 -7.92
C MET A 87 -8.04 3.24 -7.82
N ALA A 88 -7.70 1.97 -7.64
CA ALA A 88 -8.67 0.91 -7.33
C ALA A 88 -8.12 -0.05 -6.28
N LYS A 89 -9.03 -0.77 -5.60
CA LYS A 89 -8.67 -1.68 -4.50
C LYS A 89 -8.59 -3.13 -4.98
N SER A 90 -7.51 -3.81 -4.59
CA SER A 90 -7.39 -5.26 -4.62
C SER A 90 -7.52 -5.84 -3.21
N ARG A 91 -8.00 -7.08 -3.10
CA ARG A 91 -7.97 -7.82 -1.84
C ARG A 91 -6.53 -8.13 -1.43
N ILE A 92 -6.26 -8.14 -0.14
CA ILE A 92 -4.95 -8.56 0.38
C ILE A 92 -4.64 -9.98 -0.11
N GLY A 93 -3.44 -10.16 -0.70
CA GLY A 93 -2.95 -11.45 -1.21
C GLY A 93 -3.60 -11.93 -2.51
N HIS A 94 -4.39 -11.10 -3.20
CA HIS A 94 -5.05 -11.50 -4.45
C HIS A 94 -4.33 -10.95 -5.69
N ASP A 95 -3.27 -11.61 -6.09
CA ASP A 95 -2.44 -11.24 -7.22
C ASP A 95 -3.25 -11.09 -8.55
N GLY A 96 -4.19 -12.00 -8.80
CA GLY A 96 -5.03 -11.93 -10.01
C GLY A 96 -5.88 -10.66 -10.11
N GLU A 97 -6.42 -10.13 -8.98
CA GLU A 97 -7.11 -8.83 -9.00
C GLU A 97 -6.16 -7.68 -9.34
N ALA A 98 -4.96 -7.70 -8.77
CA ALA A 98 -3.95 -6.67 -9.07
C ALA A 98 -3.54 -6.69 -10.56
N GLN A 99 -3.36 -7.88 -11.16
CA GLN A 99 -3.09 -8.01 -12.59
C GLN A 99 -4.21 -7.45 -13.47
N VAL A 100 -5.47 -7.71 -13.11
CA VAL A 100 -6.63 -7.15 -13.81
C VAL A 100 -6.63 -5.63 -13.70
N LEU A 101 -6.42 -5.08 -12.51
CA LEU A 101 -6.40 -3.63 -12.29
C LEU A 101 -5.27 -2.94 -13.07
N GLN A 102 -4.06 -3.52 -13.07
CA GLN A 102 -2.96 -3.01 -13.91
C GLN A 102 -3.34 -3.04 -15.40
N SER A 103 -3.98 -4.12 -15.86
CA SER A 103 -4.40 -4.26 -17.26
C SER A 103 -5.50 -3.28 -17.67
N LEU A 104 -6.33 -2.84 -16.73
CA LEU A 104 -7.35 -1.79 -16.94
C LEU A 104 -6.75 -0.40 -17.06
N GLY A 105 -5.48 -0.21 -16.64
CA GLY A 105 -4.80 1.07 -16.71
C GLY A 105 -5.08 1.98 -15.52
N VAL A 106 -5.41 1.44 -14.33
CA VAL A 106 -5.46 2.26 -13.12
C VAL A 106 -4.07 2.79 -12.79
N ASP A 107 -3.99 3.96 -12.19
CA ASP A 107 -2.72 4.62 -11.88
C ASP A 107 -2.07 4.12 -10.60
N MET A 108 -2.86 3.63 -9.64
CA MET A 108 -2.38 3.00 -8.40
C MET A 108 -3.33 1.88 -7.96
N ILE A 109 -2.78 0.89 -7.26
CA ILE A 109 -3.56 -0.18 -6.61
C ILE A 109 -3.46 -0.02 -5.09
N ASP A 110 -4.60 -0.01 -4.40
CA ASP A 110 -4.66 -0.11 -2.95
C ASP A 110 -4.91 -1.59 -2.57
N GLU A 111 -3.87 -2.27 -2.08
CA GLU A 111 -4.02 -3.59 -1.45
C GLU A 111 -4.64 -3.40 -0.08
N SER A 112 -5.94 -3.67 0.03
CA SER A 112 -6.80 -3.07 1.06
C SER A 112 -7.44 -4.10 1.99
N GLU A 113 -7.30 -3.84 3.30
CA GLU A 113 -8.00 -4.53 4.37
C GLU A 113 -9.52 -4.26 4.40
N VAL A 114 -10.00 -3.25 3.68
CA VAL A 114 -11.43 -2.94 3.56
C VAL A 114 -12.15 -4.04 2.79
N LEU A 115 -11.49 -4.67 1.85
CA LEU A 115 -12.00 -5.82 1.12
C LEU A 115 -11.73 -7.11 1.91
N THR A 116 -12.51 -8.15 1.64
CA THR A 116 -12.29 -9.46 2.25
C THR A 116 -10.94 -10.03 1.79
N PRO A 117 -9.97 -10.27 2.69
CA PRO A 117 -8.67 -10.78 2.27
C PRO A 117 -8.78 -12.14 1.59
N ALA A 118 -8.03 -12.33 0.51
CA ALA A 118 -7.84 -13.65 -0.10
C ALA A 118 -6.80 -14.46 0.68
N ASP A 119 -5.72 -13.80 1.10
CA ASP A 119 -4.70 -14.34 1.99
C ASP A 119 -4.22 -13.25 2.96
N PRO A 120 -4.52 -13.36 4.28
CA PRO A 120 -4.12 -12.34 5.24
C PRO A 120 -2.62 -12.35 5.56
N PHE A 121 -1.88 -13.40 5.17
CA PHE A 121 -0.47 -13.58 5.48
C PHE A 121 0.45 -13.27 4.30
N PHE A 122 0.04 -13.69 3.10
CA PHE A 122 0.82 -13.55 1.88
C PHE A 122 0.30 -12.35 1.09
N HIS A 123 0.85 -11.18 1.39
CA HIS A 123 0.57 -9.97 0.62
C HIS A 123 1.11 -10.08 -0.80
N ILE A 124 0.56 -9.29 -1.71
CA ILE A 124 1.02 -9.21 -3.09
C ILE A 124 2.48 -8.74 -3.11
N ASP A 125 3.33 -9.38 -3.92
CA ASP A 125 4.67 -8.86 -4.23
C ASP A 125 4.56 -7.69 -5.21
N LYS A 126 4.60 -6.49 -4.67
CA LYS A 126 4.40 -5.24 -5.39
C LYS A 126 5.59 -4.85 -6.26
N ASN A 127 6.75 -5.49 -6.03
CA ASN A 127 7.94 -5.29 -6.85
C ASN A 127 7.80 -5.91 -8.24
N SER A 128 6.87 -6.88 -8.39
CA SER A 128 6.58 -7.52 -9.68
C SER A 128 5.66 -6.71 -10.60
N TYR A 129 5.16 -5.55 -10.16
CA TYR A 129 4.24 -4.69 -10.89
C TYR A 129 4.90 -3.38 -11.35
N ASP A 130 4.42 -2.84 -12.47
CA ASP A 130 4.89 -1.57 -13.01
C ASP A 130 4.23 -0.34 -12.37
N ILE A 131 3.06 -0.51 -11.77
CA ILE A 131 2.29 0.56 -11.11
C ILE A 131 2.54 0.62 -9.61
N PRO A 132 2.41 1.79 -8.97
CA PRO A 132 2.57 1.94 -7.54
C PRO A 132 1.43 1.30 -6.75
N PHE A 133 1.76 0.84 -5.53
CA PHE A 133 0.81 0.31 -4.57
C PHE A 133 0.69 1.21 -3.35
N VAL A 134 -0.54 1.28 -2.83
CA VAL A 134 -0.88 1.85 -1.52
C VAL A 134 -1.21 0.71 -0.57
N CYS A 135 -0.79 0.80 0.69
CA CYS A 135 -1.16 -0.15 1.73
C CYS A 135 -1.54 0.56 3.03
N GLY A 136 -2.41 -0.05 3.81
CA GLY A 136 -2.74 0.40 5.15
C GLY A 136 -1.71 -0.07 6.18
N ALA A 137 -1.46 0.78 7.20
CA ALA A 137 -0.69 0.42 8.39
C ALA A 137 -1.31 1.02 9.65
N THR A 138 -1.09 0.37 10.79
CA THR A 138 -1.52 0.83 12.11
C THR A 138 -0.36 1.32 12.95
N GLU A 139 0.87 0.90 12.63
CA GLU A 139 2.11 1.21 13.34
C GLU A 139 3.28 1.17 12.35
N LEU A 140 4.45 1.67 12.76
CA LEU A 140 5.61 1.83 11.88
C LEU A 140 6.16 0.49 11.37
N GLY A 141 6.21 -0.52 12.21
CA GLY A 141 6.72 -1.83 11.81
C GLY A 141 5.87 -2.48 10.72
N GLU A 142 4.55 -2.29 10.75
CA GLU A 142 3.67 -2.71 9.66
C GLU A 142 3.94 -1.88 8.39
N ALA A 143 4.10 -0.57 8.51
CA ALA A 143 4.45 0.30 7.39
C ALA A 143 5.77 -0.12 6.72
N VAL A 144 6.79 -0.40 7.53
CA VAL A 144 8.10 -0.87 7.05
C VAL A 144 7.99 -2.20 6.30
N ARG A 145 7.18 -3.15 6.81
CA ARG A 145 6.92 -4.41 6.07
C ARG A 145 6.25 -4.16 4.71
N ARG A 146 5.25 -3.27 4.65
CA ARG A 146 4.59 -2.92 3.38
C ARG A 146 5.56 -2.25 2.40
N ILE A 147 6.44 -1.37 2.89
CA ILE A 147 7.48 -0.73 2.07
C ILE A 147 8.46 -1.78 1.52
N TYR A 148 8.91 -2.71 2.35
CA TYR A 148 9.76 -3.82 1.94
C TYR A 148 9.11 -4.66 0.83
N GLU A 149 7.81 -4.89 0.90
CA GLU A 149 7.01 -5.58 -0.12
C GLU A 149 6.78 -4.76 -1.40
N GLY A 150 7.26 -3.51 -1.45
CA GLY A 150 7.20 -2.63 -2.61
C GLY A 150 6.05 -1.59 -2.59
N ALA A 151 5.41 -1.34 -1.46
CA ALA A 151 4.43 -0.25 -1.34
C ALA A 151 5.10 1.11 -1.52
N ALA A 152 4.53 1.95 -2.39
CA ALA A 152 5.01 3.31 -2.66
C ALA A 152 4.35 4.37 -1.77
N MET A 153 3.20 4.04 -1.18
CA MET A 153 2.46 4.92 -0.28
C MET A 153 1.86 4.12 0.88
N ILE A 154 1.91 4.71 2.07
CA ILE A 154 1.27 4.16 3.27
C ILE A 154 0.12 5.08 3.68
N ARG A 155 -1.03 4.49 4.01
CA ARG A 155 -2.15 5.16 4.64
C ARG A 155 -2.46 4.54 6.01
N THR A 156 -3.23 5.24 6.81
CA THR A 156 -3.77 4.64 8.04
C THR A 156 -4.81 3.57 7.68
N LYS A 157 -4.91 2.51 8.48
CA LYS A 157 -6.01 1.53 8.36
C LYS A 157 -7.33 2.09 8.89
N GLY A 158 -7.29 3.03 9.83
CA GLY A 158 -8.45 3.82 10.20
C GLY A 158 -8.81 4.76 9.05
N GLU A 159 -10.10 4.80 8.70
CA GLU A 159 -10.60 5.54 7.55
C GLU A 159 -11.10 6.91 7.98
N ALA A 160 -10.47 7.97 7.51
CA ALA A 160 -10.77 9.34 7.93
C ALA A 160 -12.09 9.88 7.38
N GLY A 161 -12.49 9.47 6.17
CA GLY A 161 -13.67 10.00 5.48
C GLY A 161 -14.96 9.26 5.76
N THR A 162 -14.96 7.93 5.63
CA THR A 162 -16.18 7.11 5.66
C THR A 162 -16.20 6.07 6.78
N GLY A 163 -15.23 6.12 7.69
CA GLY A 163 -15.04 5.10 8.69
C GLY A 163 -14.78 5.65 10.10
N ASN A 164 -13.77 5.10 10.75
CA ASN A 164 -13.43 5.45 12.12
C ASN A 164 -12.33 6.51 12.16
N VAL A 165 -12.72 7.78 12.21
CA VAL A 165 -11.78 8.92 12.30
C VAL A 165 -10.87 8.83 13.52
N VAL A 166 -11.37 8.33 14.66
CA VAL A 166 -10.57 8.16 15.88
C VAL A 166 -9.43 7.17 15.62
N ALA A 167 -9.71 6.03 14.99
CA ALA A 167 -8.69 5.07 14.62
C ALA A 167 -7.67 5.66 13.63
N ALA A 168 -8.12 6.42 12.63
CA ALA A 168 -7.23 7.09 11.68
C ALA A 168 -6.25 8.04 12.38
N VAL A 169 -6.76 8.88 13.29
CA VAL A 169 -5.93 9.81 14.09
C VAL A 169 -4.96 9.04 15.00
N THR A 170 -5.43 7.95 15.61
CA THR A 170 -4.60 7.12 16.49
C THR A 170 -3.43 6.50 15.70
N HIS A 171 -3.70 5.87 14.56
CA HIS A 171 -2.66 5.27 13.72
C HIS A 171 -1.66 6.31 13.21
N ALA A 172 -2.15 7.47 12.74
CA ALA A 172 -1.27 8.55 12.29
C ALA A 172 -0.35 9.05 13.42
N ARG A 173 -0.88 9.18 14.65
CA ARG A 173 -0.09 9.59 15.81
C ARG A 173 0.93 8.55 16.22
N ILE A 174 0.56 7.26 16.25
CA ILE A 174 1.47 6.16 16.58
C ILE A 174 2.64 6.18 15.60
N ILE A 175 2.37 6.15 14.29
CA ILE A 175 3.41 6.13 13.27
C ILE A 175 4.30 7.38 13.37
N SER A 176 3.72 8.58 13.52
CA SER A 176 4.50 9.81 13.67
C SER A 176 5.38 9.81 14.92
N GLN A 177 4.88 9.27 16.03
CA GLN A 177 5.64 9.16 17.28
C GLN A 177 6.80 8.15 17.13
N GLU A 178 6.55 7.01 16.51
CA GLU A 178 7.57 5.99 16.27
C GLU A 178 8.65 6.49 15.33
N ILE A 179 8.30 7.23 14.25
CA ILE A 179 9.27 7.92 13.38
C ILE A 179 10.14 8.90 14.19
N SER A 180 9.51 9.74 15.03
CA SER A 180 10.27 10.67 15.87
C SER A 180 11.20 9.96 16.86
N GLN A 181 10.83 8.77 17.32
CA GLN A 181 11.69 7.96 18.18
C GLN A 181 12.93 7.44 17.43
N LEU A 182 12.80 7.07 16.15
CA LEU A 182 13.94 6.63 15.35
C LEU A 182 15.06 7.67 15.31
N GLU A 183 14.73 8.97 15.32
CA GLU A 183 15.74 10.06 15.29
C GLU A 183 16.73 9.99 16.46
N HIS A 184 16.33 9.35 17.55
CA HIS A 184 17.12 9.24 18.78
C HIS A 184 17.83 7.87 18.92
N LEU A 185 17.58 6.92 18.02
CA LEU A 185 18.19 5.60 18.06
C LEU A 185 19.59 5.60 17.43
N ASP A 186 20.50 4.86 18.05
CA ASP A 186 21.79 4.51 17.45
C ASP A 186 21.68 3.34 16.47
N GLU A 187 22.80 3.00 15.81
CA GLU A 187 22.83 1.92 14.80
C GLU A 187 22.45 0.55 15.39
N GLN A 188 22.87 0.25 16.62
CA GLN A 188 22.53 -0.99 17.28
C GLN A 188 21.02 -1.08 17.53
N GLN A 189 20.44 -0.02 18.07
CA GLN A 189 19.01 0.07 18.38
C GLN A 189 18.14 -0.01 17.10
N ILE A 190 18.60 0.58 15.99
CA ILE A 190 17.93 0.44 14.69
C ILE A 190 17.98 -1.01 14.21
N GLY A 191 19.13 -1.69 14.38
CA GLY A 191 19.24 -3.13 14.12
C GLY A 191 18.28 -3.97 14.95
N GLU A 192 18.17 -3.70 16.24
CA GLU A 192 17.22 -4.37 17.14
C GLU A 192 15.75 -4.13 16.72
N ALA A 193 15.43 -2.90 16.28
CA ALA A 193 14.11 -2.58 15.74
C ALA A 193 13.81 -3.37 14.45
N ALA A 194 14.78 -3.49 13.55
CA ALA A 194 14.65 -4.31 12.34
C ALA A 194 14.40 -5.79 12.69
N ASP A 195 15.15 -6.34 13.63
CA ASP A 195 14.96 -7.72 14.11
C ASP A 195 13.56 -7.94 14.68
N HIS A 196 13.04 -7.00 15.45
CA HIS A 196 11.68 -7.06 15.99
C HIS A 196 10.61 -7.04 14.90
N ILE A 197 10.80 -6.24 13.85
CA ILE A 197 9.87 -6.19 12.70
C ILE A 197 9.91 -7.50 11.93
N ILE A 198 11.10 -8.07 11.71
CA ILE A 198 11.28 -9.37 11.03
C ILE A 198 10.63 -10.51 11.82
N ASP A 199 10.68 -10.47 13.14
CA ASP A 199 10.05 -11.50 14.00
C ASP A 199 8.54 -11.61 13.76
N ARG A 200 7.87 -10.58 13.28
CA ARG A 200 6.46 -10.65 12.87
C ARG A 200 6.26 -11.58 11.67
N TYR A 201 7.18 -11.58 10.70
CA TYR A 201 7.13 -12.56 9.60
C TYR A 201 7.35 -14.00 10.10
N ARG A 202 8.25 -14.19 11.06
CA ARG A 202 8.46 -15.52 11.66
C ARG A 202 7.22 -16.09 12.35
N VAL A 203 6.42 -15.23 12.99
CA VAL A 203 5.14 -15.65 13.59
C VAL A 203 4.16 -16.11 12.53
N LEU A 204 4.12 -15.43 11.38
CA LEU A 204 3.26 -15.78 10.26
C LEU A 204 3.69 -17.10 9.59
N SER A 205 5.00 -17.35 9.50
CA SER A 205 5.55 -18.59 8.92
C SER A 205 5.41 -19.82 9.84
N LYS A 206 5.15 -19.65 11.14
CA LYS A 206 4.93 -20.74 12.11
C LYS A 206 3.66 -21.56 11.88
N THR A 207 2.81 -21.17 10.96
CA THR A 207 1.63 -21.93 10.56
C THR A 207 1.94 -23.10 9.62
N SER A 208 3.15 -23.16 9.06
CA SER A 208 3.56 -24.29 8.21
C SER A 208 3.91 -25.51 9.02
N SER A 209 3.42 -26.69 8.59
CA SER A 209 3.74 -27.98 9.17
C SER A 209 5.01 -28.63 8.61
N LEU A 210 5.66 -27.99 7.62
CA LEU A 210 6.84 -28.54 6.97
C LEU A 210 8.13 -28.07 7.64
N PRO A 211 9.10 -28.96 7.91
CA PRO A 211 10.40 -28.58 8.45
C PRO A 211 11.14 -27.59 7.54
N GLY A 212 11.78 -26.57 8.12
CA GLY A 212 12.58 -25.59 7.39
C GLY A 212 11.81 -24.46 6.72
N THR A 213 10.47 -24.44 6.79
CA THR A 213 9.65 -23.35 6.22
C THR A 213 9.52 -22.15 7.17
N HIS A 214 9.99 -22.26 8.39
CA HIS A 214 9.88 -21.20 9.41
C HIS A 214 10.78 -20.00 9.17
N GLU A 215 11.74 -20.11 8.25
CA GLU A 215 12.67 -19.04 7.87
C GLU A 215 12.40 -18.50 6.46
N VAL A 216 11.27 -18.87 5.85
CA VAL A 216 10.87 -18.42 4.53
C VAL A 216 9.59 -17.59 4.64
N THR A 217 9.65 -16.38 4.12
CA THR A 217 8.48 -15.51 3.92
C THR A 217 8.04 -15.58 2.46
N PRO A 218 6.88 -15.03 2.09
CA PRO A 218 6.51 -14.86 0.68
C PRO A 218 7.55 -14.10 -0.14
N PHE A 219 8.37 -13.29 0.52
CA PHE A 219 9.35 -12.38 -0.08
C PHE A 219 10.80 -12.91 0.00
N GLY A 220 10.99 -14.16 0.40
CA GLY A 220 12.29 -14.80 0.48
C GLY A 220 12.65 -15.34 1.88
N LYS A 221 13.90 -15.72 2.03
CA LYS A 221 14.41 -16.18 3.33
C LYS A 221 14.55 -15.02 4.31
N ILE A 222 14.31 -15.32 5.59
CA ILE A 222 14.72 -14.45 6.68
C ILE A 222 16.23 -14.64 6.87
N ASP A 223 17.03 -13.80 6.27
CA ASP A 223 18.50 -13.82 6.28
C ASP A 223 19.05 -12.43 6.57
N GLU A 224 20.38 -12.32 6.57
CA GLU A 224 21.09 -11.05 6.82
C GLU A 224 20.72 -9.97 5.80
N LYS A 225 20.52 -10.36 4.54
CA LYS A 225 20.11 -9.41 3.50
C LYS A 225 18.74 -8.79 3.80
N MET A 226 17.77 -9.58 4.22
CA MET A 226 16.46 -9.05 4.63
C MET A 226 16.63 -8.08 5.80
N ARG A 227 17.52 -8.40 6.77
CA ARG A 227 17.80 -7.54 7.90
C ARG A 227 18.39 -6.19 7.47
N GLU A 228 19.36 -6.22 6.57
CA GLU A 228 19.97 -5.00 5.99
C GLU A 228 18.92 -4.14 5.28
N ASP A 229 18.06 -4.75 4.45
CA ASP A 229 16.98 -4.05 3.76
C ASP A 229 16.01 -3.34 4.75
N PHE A 230 15.68 -3.96 5.87
CA PHE A 230 14.84 -3.34 6.91
C PHE A 230 15.55 -2.21 7.64
N VAL A 231 16.84 -2.36 7.94
CA VAL A 231 17.67 -1.29 8.53
C VAL A 231 17.73 -0.10 7.58
N ASP A 232 17.90 -0.35 6.28
CA ASP A 232 17.94 0.71 5.26
C ASP A 232 16.60 1.45 5.16
N ILE A 233 15.46 0.73 5.19
CA ILE A 233 14.13 1.35 5.20
C ILE A 233 13.96 2.21 6.44
N LEU A 234 14.31 1.72 7.63
CA LEU A 234 14.21 2.49 8.88
C LEU A 234 15.06 3.76 8.84
N ASN A 235 16.28 3.69 8.29
CA ASN A 235 17.15 4.86 8.11
C ASN A 235 16.60 5.86 7.06
N GLN A 236 15.88 5.39 6.03
CA GLN A 236 15.25 6.28 5.04
C GLN A 236 14.01 6.99 5.60
N VAL A 237 13.33 6.38 6.56
CA VAL A 237 12.13 6.92 7.21
C VAL A 237 12.50 7.88 8.35
N LYS A 238 13.65 7.69 9.00
CA LYS A 238 14.25 8.57 10.01
C LYS A 238 14.54 9.97 9.48
#